data_3c622e3c7a5be07d5a88769744b7f02a
#
_entry.id   3c622e3c7a5be07d5a88769744b7f02a
#
_cell.length_a   1.000
_cell.length_b   1.000
_cell.length_c   1.000
_cell.angle_alpha   90.00
_cell.angle_beta   90.00
_cell.angle_gamma   90.00
#
_symmetry.space_group_name_H-M   'P 1'
#
loop_
_entity.id
_entity.type
_entity.pdbx_description
1 polymer ?
#
loop_
_entity_poly.entity_id
_entity_poly.type
_entity_poly.pdbx_seq_one_letter_code
_entity_poly.pdbx_strand_id
1 'polypeptide(L)'
;MNALLSKYYTKSIRLSSDGFSLFDTDENGTLHRQDFQNGENVLLSAEAQKFFRLENSNDPLDIIVATHVPMLIPEIIYDDGKAKDYLSIQHDITHYGQHYSDRIGLYRALYFLTQNEHTTISSLPCQLRTVSEMTLFCQFLQEHNHPESMLISVNDRFVDFLAMHDNQPSFVNRTFHTEAVDVLYYSMNSIQQFGFREPEIIVNYFCAPDKKLNELLQKYHQQVTIL
;
A
#
# COMPACT_ATOMS: atom_id res chain seq x y z
N MET A 1 13.51 13.49 2.42
CA MET A 1 12.47 13.15 1.41
C MET A 1 12.18 11.67 1.55
N ASN A 2 10.92 11.28 1.66
CA ASN A 2 10.55 9.87 1.81
C ASN A 2 10.88 9.09 0.52
N ALA A 3 11.89 8.20 0.58
CA ALA A 3 12.41 7.47 -0.58
C ALA A 3 11.35 6.56 -1.23
N LEU A 4 10.45 5.97 -0.44
CA LEU A 4 9.35 5.16 -0.94
C LEU A 4 8.39 6.01 -1.79
N LEU A 5 7.92 7.14 -1.23
CA LEU A 5 6.94 7.98 -1.91
C LEU A 5 7.53 8.63 -3.16
N SER A 6 8.75 9.16 -3.10
CA SER A 6 9.38 9.81 -4.24
C SER A 6 9.67 8.89 -5.42
N LYS A 7 9.79 7.58 -5.17
CA LYS A 7 10.08 6.60 -6.21
C LYS A 7 8.83 5.99 -6.84
N TYR A 8 7.84 5.64 -6.02
CA TYR A 8 6.70 4.82 -6.44
C TYR A 8 5.38 5.58 -6.59
N TYR A 9 5.32 6.84 -6.11
CA TYR A 9 4.09 7.64 -6.13
C TYR A 9 4.22 8.87 -7.04
N THR A 10 5.04 8.78 -8.08
CA THR A 10 5.44 9.93 -8.92
C THR A 10 4.29 10.61 -9.67
N LYS A 11 3.33 9.83 -10.16
CA LYS A 11 2.10 10.30 -10.82
C LYS A 11 1.02 9.28 -10.53
N SER A 12 0.33 9.45 -9.41
CA SER A 12 -0.57 8.39 -8.93
C SER A 12 -1.75 8.90 -8.11
N ILE A 13 -2.81 8.09 -8.12
CA ILE A 13 -3.94 8.17 -7.19
C ILE A 13 -3.81 7.00 -6.24
N ARG A 14 -3.66 7.26 -4.95
CA ARG A 14 -3.73 6.25 -3.90
C ARG A 14 -5.15 6.19 -3.37
N LEU A 15 -5.81 5.05 -3.52
CA LEU A 15 -7.12 4.76 -2.92
C LEU A 15 -6.91 4.04 -1.59
N SER A 16 -7.45 4.56 -0.50
CA SER A 16 -7.38 3.94 0.82
C SER A 16 -8.75 3.89 1.49
N SER A 17 -8.87 3.11 2.58
CA SER A 17 -10.09 3.08 3.39
C SER A 17 -10.38 4.41 4.10
N ASP A 18 -9.37 5.29 4.21
CA ASP A 18 -9.49 6.62 4.84
C ASP A 18 -9.82 7.74 3.84
N GLY A 19 -9.85 7.42 2.52
CA GLY A 19 -10.10 8.38 1.46
C GLY A 19 -9.20 8.14 0.26
N PHE A 20 -8.73 9.21 -0.38
CA PHE A 20 -7.76 9.10 -1.48
C PHE A 20 -6.72 10.21 -1.40
N SER A 21 -5.56 9.95 -2.01
CA SER A 21 -4.47 10.93 -2.13
C SER A 21 -4.00 11.02 -3.57
N LEU A 22 -3.72 12.23 -4.03
CA LEU A 22 -3.14 12.51 -5.33
C LEU A 22 -1.66 12.82 -5.15
N PHE A 23 -0.81 12.22 -5.97
CA PHE A 23 0.63 12.44 -5.97
C PHE A 23 1.10 12.79 -7.36
N ASP A 24 1.92 13.84 -7.47
CA ASP A 24 2.59 14.22 -8.71
C ASP A 24 4.01 14.70 -8.41
N THR A 25 4.96 14.38 -9.28
CA THR A 25 6.34 14.84 -9.15
C THR A 25 6.63 15.84 -10.25
N ASP A 26 7.01 17.04 -9.86
CA ASP A 26 7.35 18.11 -10.80
C ASP A 26 8.68 17.87 -11.53
N GLU A 27 9.00 18.72 -12.49
CA GLU A 27 10.24 18.68 -13.30
C GLU A 27 11.52 18.80 -12.44
N ASN A 28 11.42 19.33 -11.23
CA ASN A 28 12.52 19.45 -10.29
C ASN A 28 12.66 18.23 -9.36
N GLY A 29 11.80 17.22 -9.51
CA GLY A 29 11.75 16.04 -8.66
C GLY A 29 11.06 16.28 -7.31
N THR A 30 10.29 17.38 -7.16
CA THR A 30 9.52 17.65 -5.94
C THR A 30 8.20 16.91 -5.99
N LEU A 31 7.94 16.08 -4.97
CA LEU A 31 6.68 15.37 -4.83
C LEU A 31 5.62 16.29 -4.23
N HIS A 32 4.54 16.51 -4.97
CA HIS A 32 3.32 17.19 -4.54
C HIS A 32 2.30 16.16 -4.10
N ARG A 33 1.62 16.43 -2.98
CA ARG A 33 0.59 15.55 -2.42
C ARG A 33 -0.65 16.37 -2.05
N GLN A 34 -1.83 15.83 -2.36
CA GLN A 34 -3.12 16.35 -1.91
C GLN A 34 -3.96 15.21 -1.36
N ASP A 35 -4.44 15.35 -0.13
CA ASP A 35 -5.21 14.32 0.59
C ASP A 35 -6.68 14.70 0.68
N PHE A 36 -7.54 13.69 0.54
CA PHE A 36 -8.99 13.77 0.67
C PHE A 36 -9.47 12.67 1.60
N GLN A 37 -10.34 13.02 2.54
CA GLN A 37 -10.84 12.09 3.54
C GLN A 37 -11.98 11.23 3.02
N ASN A 38 -12.29 10.18 3.77
CA ASN A 38 -13.43 9.31 3.49
C ASN A 38 -14.75 10.12 3.46
N GLY A 39 -15.56 9.89 2.43
CA GLY A 39 -16.76 10.69 2.13
C GLY A 39 -16.55 11.68 0.98
N GLU A 40 -15.32 12.04 0.65
CA GLU A 40 -14.97 12.92 -0.47
C GLU A 40 -14.71 12.16 -1.78
N ASN A 41 -14.90 10.84 -1.79
CA ASN A 41 -14.65 9.99 -2.97
C ASN A 41 -15.45 10.41 -4.21
N VAL A 42 -16.57 11.09 -4.04
CA VAL A 42 -17.37 11.70 -5.13
C VAL A 42 -16.58 12.78 -5.88
N LEU A 43 -15.58 13.37 -5.25
CA LEU A 43 -14.74 14.41 -5.83
C LEU A 43 -13.56 13.83 -6.63
N LEU A 44 -13.27 12.52 -6.49
CA LEU A 44 -12.07 11.90 -7.03
C LEU A 44 -11.83 12.23 -8.51
N SER A 45 -12.83 12.05 -9.37
CA SER A 45 -12.66 12.28 -10.81
C SER A 45 -12.37 13.74 -11.11
N ALA A 46 -13.10 14.68 -10.50
CA ALA A 46 -12.93 16.11 -10.75
C ALA A 46 -11.58 16.63 -10.23
N GLU A 47 -11.19 16.24 -9.01
CA GLU A 47 -9.93 16.68 -8.40
C GLU A 47 -8.73 16.05 -9.11
N ALA A 48 -8.79 14.77 -9.51
CA ALA A 48 -7.74 14.14 -10.29
C ALA A 48 -7.54 14.82 -11.65
N GLN A 49 -8.62 15.13 -12.39
CA GLN A 49 -8.52 15.84 -13.66
C GLN A 49 -7.85 17.20 -13.51
N LYS A 50 -8.19 17.95 -12.46
CA LYS A 50 -7.61 19.25 -12.14
C LYS A 50 -6.14 19.13 -11.73
N PHE A 51 -5.83 18.23 -10.80
CA PHE A 51 -4.49 18.05 -10.23
C PHE A 51 -3.48 17.65 -11.29
N PHE A 52 -3.81 16.63 -12.10
CA PHE A 52 -2.93 16.08 -13.14
C PHE A 52 -3.05 16.78 -14.50
N ARG A 53 -3.97 17.74 -14.67
CA ARG A 53 -4.25 18.41 -15.95
C ARG A 53 -4.49 17.42 -17.10
N LEU A 54 -5.34 16.40 -16.84
CA LEU A 54 -5.50 15.23 -17.72
C LEU A 54 -6.03 15.56 -19.13
N GLU A 55 -6.65 16.72 -19.33
CA GLU A 55 -7.18 17.13 -20.63
C GLU A 55 -6.12 17.14 -21.76
N ASN A 56 -4.84 17.24 -21.40
CA ASN A 56 -3.72 17.38 -22.33
C ASN A 56 -2.61 16.33 -22.12
N SER A 57 -2.80 15.33 -21.28
CA SER A 57 -1.77 14.35 -20.92
C SER A 57 -2.14 12.96 -21.46
N ASN A 58 -1.24 12.36 -22.22
CA ASN A 58 -1.31 10.95 -22.64
C ASN A 58 -0.51 10.03 -21.70
N ASP A 59 0.10 10.58 -20.64
CA ASP A 59 0.92 9.80 -19.72
C ASP A 59 0.03 8.88 -18.88
N PRO A 60 0.49 7.65 -18.61
CA PRO A 60 -0.24 6.74 -17.76
C PRO A 60 -0.32 7.28 -16.33
N LEU A 61 -1.45 7.04 -15.68
CA LEU A 61 -1.71 7.36 -14.28
C LEU A 61 -1.80 6.08 -13.48
N ASP A 62 -1.02 5.98 -12.41
CA ASP A 62 -1.03 4.82 -11.54
C ASP A 62 -2.17 4.92 -10.52
N ILE A 63 -2.94 3.85 -10.40
CA ILE A 63 -3.97 3.67 -9.37
C ILE A 63 -3.39 2.71 -8.33
N ILE A 64 -2.98 3.25 -7.19
CA ILE A 64 -2.43 2.49 -6.09
C ILE A 64 -3.56 2.09 -5.15
N VAL A 65 -3.82 0.79 -5.05
CA VAL A 65 -4.91 0.25 -4.23
C VAL A 65 -4.38 -0.08 -2.84
N ALA A 66 -4.86 0.69 -1.86
CA ALA A 66 -4.58 0.56 -0.43
C ALA A 66 -5.87 0.44 0.41
N THR A 67 -7.01 0.19 -0.23
CA THR A 67 -8.31 0.03 0.47
C THR A 67 -8.36 -1.21 1.33
N HIS A 68 -7.62 -2.24 0.95
CA HIS A 68 -7.49 -3.50 1.68
C HIS A 68 -6.13 -4.15 1.40
N VAL A 69 -5.78 -5.12 2.25
CA VAL A 69 -4.58 -5.94 2.05
C VAL A 69 -4.85 -6.95 0.95
N PRO A 70 -3.97 -7.11 -0.04
CA PRO A 70 -4.14 -8.13 -1.08
C PRO A 70 -4.01 -9.54 -0.50
N MET A 71 -4.69 -10.50 -1.09
CA MET A 71 -4.48 -11.90 -0.81
C MET A 71 -3.24 -12.40 -1.55
N LEU A 72 -2.27 -12.95 -0.82
CA LEU A 72 -1.10 -13.59 -1.41
C LEU A 72 -1.41 -15.05 -1.75
N ILE A 73 -1.44 -15.38 -3.03
CA ILE A 73 -1.71 -16.72 -3.53
C ILE A 73 -0.46 -17.25 -4.21
N PRO A 74 0.06 -18.44 -3.84
CA PRO A 74 1.17 -19.03 -4.56
C PRO A 74 0.88 -19.13 -6.06
N GLU A 75 1.83 -18.70 -6.90
CA GLU A 75 1.68 -18.64 -8.37
C GLU A 75 1.25 -20.01 -8.95
N ILE A 76 1.75 -21.10 -8.38
CA ILE A 76 1.49 -22.47 -8.86
C ILE A 76 0.03 -22.90 -8.74
N ILE A 77 -0.74 -22.29 -7.84
CA ILE A 77 -2.17 -22.61 -7.62
C ILE A 77 -3.10 -21.48 -8.02
N TYR A 78 -2.56 -20.36 -8.49
CA TYR A 78 -3.36 -19.22 -8.91
C TYR A 78 -4.15 -19.55 -10.19
N ASP A 79 -5.45 -19.29 -10.15
CA ASP A 79 -6.37 -19.40 -11.27
C ASP A 79 -7.23 -18.13 -11.32
N ASP A 80 -7.02 -17.31 -12.36
CA ASP A 80 -7.73 -16.03 -12.52
C ASP A 80 -9.26 -16.21 -12.58
N GLY A 81 -9.73 -17.34 -13.14
CA GLY A 81 -11.16 -17.68 -13.18
C GLY A 81 -11.79 -17.90 -11.80
N LYS A 82 -10.96 -18.10 -10.76
CA LYS A 82 -11.38 -18.27 -9.36
C LYS A 82 -11.06 -17.05 -8.48
N ALA A 83 -10.66 -15.94 -9.07
CA ALA A 83 -10.25 -14.75 -8.32
C ALA A 83 -11.30 -14.30 -7.29
N LYS A 84 -12.58 -14.31 -7.67
CA LYS A 84 -13.68 -13.93 -6.77
C LYS A 84 -13.84 -14.92 -5.60
N ASP A 85 -13.63 -16.21 -5.84
CA ASP A 85 -13.72 -17.23 -4.79
C ASP A 85 -12.59 -17.05 -3.77
N TYR A 86 -11.36 -16.81 -4.25
CA TYR A 86 -10.23 -16.48 -3.37
C TYR A 86 -10.51 -15.25 -2.53
N LEU A 87 -10.91 -14.13 -3.16
CA LEU A 87 -11.19 -12.88 -2.44
C LEU A 87 -12.26 -13.04 -1.38
N SER A 88 -13.28 -13.87 -1.61
CA SER A 88 -14.38 -14.10 -0.66
C SER A 88 -13.94 -14.77 0.64
N ILE A 89 -12.76 -15.39 0.68
CA ILE A 89 -12.21 -16.02 1.88
C ILE A 89 -11.77 -14.97 2.91
N GLN A 90 -11.25 -13.85 2.44
CA GLN A 90 -10.61 -12.83 3.29
C GLN A 90 -11.39 -11.52 3.34
N HIS A 91 -12.17 -11.20 2.31
CA HIS A 91 -12.81 -9.91 2.12
C HIS A 91 -14.32 -10.01 1.99
N ASP A 92 -15.02 -8.96 2.43
CA ASP A 92 -16.41 -8.75 2.04
C ASP A 92 -16.45 -8.29 0.57
N ILE A 93 -17.00 -9.12 -0.29
CA ILE A 93 -17.11 -8.89 -1.74
C ILE A 93 -18.50 -8.40 -2.18
N THR A 94 -19.34 -7.91 -1.25
CA THR A 94 -20.69 -7.40 -1.57
C THR A 94 -20.67 -6.31 -2.63
N HIS A 95 -19.66 -5.44 -2.59
CA HIS A 95 -19.48 -4.34 -3.53
C HIS A 95 -18.38 -4.58 -4.56
N TYR A 96 -18.04 -5.84 -4.81
CA TYR A 96 -17.02 -6.21 -5.78
C TYR A 96 -17.33 -5.63 -7.17
N GLY A 97 -16.31 -5.01 -7.76
CA GLY A 97 -16.34 -4.48 -9.12
C GLY A 97 -15.38 -5.26 -10.03
N GLN A 98 -14.11 -4.99 -9.94
CA GLN A 98 -13.07 -5.58 -10.78
C GLN A 98 -11.88 -6.04 -9.94
N HIS A 99 -11.39 -7.26 -10.16
CA HIS A 99 -10.14 -7.73 -9.54
C HIS A 99 -8.93 -7.43 -10.42
N TYR A 100 -7.80 -7.40 -9.76
CA TYR A 100 -6.46 -7.23 -10.34
C TYR A 100 -5.49 -8.16 -9.62
N SER A 101 -4.39 -8.49 -10.26
CA SER A 101 -3.34 -9.27 -9.61
C SER A 101 -1.96 -8.81 -10.05
N ASP A 102 -1.08 -8.62 -9.08
CA ASP A 102 0.33 -8.32 -9.31
C ASP A 102 1.19 -9.55 -8.99
N ARG A 103 2.32 -9.68 -9.69
CA ARG A 103 3.27 -10.73 -9.36
C ARG A 103 4.30 -10.24 -8.37
N ILE A 104 4.48 -10.97 -7.27
CA ILE A 104 5.47 -10.70 -6.24
C ILE A 104 6.24 -12.00 -5.97
N GLY A 105 7.41 -12.13 -6.58
CA GLY A 105 8.22 -13.33 -6.44
C GLY A 105 7.45 -14.60 -6.85
N LEU A 106 7.21 -15.50 -5.89
CA LEU A 106 6.47 -16.76 -6.10
C LEU A 106 4.96 -16.63 -5.85
N TYR A 107 4.45 -15.42 -5.64
CA TYR A 107 3.04 -15.17 -5.30
C TYR A 107 2.37 -14.24 -6.31
N ARG A 108 1.04 -14.35 -6.35
CA ARG A 108 0.12 -13.35 -6.88
C ARG A 108 -0.49 -12.58 -5.72
N ALA A 109 -0.32 -11.27 -5.72
CA ALA A 109 -1.07 -10.35 -4.85
C ALA A 109 -2.40 -10.06 -5.52
N LEU A 110 -3.46 -10.72 -5.10
CA LEU A 110 -4.81 -10.58 -5.64
C LEU A 110 -5.58 -9.53 -4.82
N TYR A 111 -6.17 -8.55 -5.50
CA TYR A 111 -6.93 -7.46 -4.90
C TYR A 111 -8.06 -7.01 -5.84
N PHE A 112 -8.94 -6.13 -5.38
CA PHE A 112 -10.06 -5.66 -6.18
C PHE A 112 -10.37 -4.19 -5.93
N LEU A 113 -11.10 -3.59 -6.86
CA LEU A 113 -11.80 -2.33 -6.67
C LEU A 113 -13.29 -2.62 -6.50
N THR A 114 -13.94 -1.85 -5.64
CA THR A 114 -15.39 -1.86 -5.57
C THR A 114 -15.98 -1.34 -6.88
N GLN A 115 -17.26 -1.65 -7.13
CA GLN A 115 -17.95 -1.19 -8.35
C GLN A 115 -17.89 0.35 -8.49
N ASN A 116 -18.03 1.06 -7.38
CA ASN A 116 -18.00 2.53 -7.38
C ASN A 116 -16.61 3.06 -7.69
N GLU A 117 -15.56 2.52 -7.06
CA GLU A 117 -14.17 2.89 -7.32
C GLU A 117 -13.80 2.63 -8.77
N HIS A 118 -14.10 1.42 -9.27
CA HIS A 118 -13.81 1.05 -10.65
C HIS A 118 -14.51 1.98 -11.64
N THR A 119 -15.80 2.29 -11.43
CA THR A 119 -16.56 3.20 -12.29
C THR A 119 -15.97 4.60 -12.26
N THR A 120 -15.64 5.11 -11.08
CA THR A 120 -15.09 6.46 -10.90
C THR A 120 -13.73 6.61 -11.60
N ILE A 121 -12.79 5.69 -11.36
CA ILE A 121 -11.46 5.77 -11.98
C ILE A 121 -11.52 5.51 -13.49
N SER A 122 -12.38 4.62 -13.97
CA SER A 122 -12.56 4.34 -15.40
C SER A 122 -13.15 5.53 -16.18
N SER A 123 -13.71 6.52 -15.49
CA SER A 123 -14.18 7.77 -16.10
C SER A 123 -13.05 8.77 -16.39
N LEU A 124 -11.84 8.53 -15.88
CA LEU A 124 -10.71 9.42 -16.11
C LEU A 124 -10.23 9.33 -17.57
N PRO A 125 -9.96 10.48 -18.23
CA PRO A 125 -9.60 10.53 -19.65
C PRO A 125 -8.10 10.26 -19.89
N CYS A 126 -7.56 9.16 -19.33
CA CYS A 126 -6.17 8.78 -19.47
C CYS A 126 -5.99 7.27 -19.40
N GLN A 127 -4.81 6.79 -19.77
CA GLN A 127 -4.44 5.39 -19.56
C GLN A 127 -4.18 5.13 -18.09
N LEU A 128 -4.82 4.08 -17.53
CA LEU A 128 -4.69 3.71 -16.13
C LEU A 128 -3.86 2.45 -15.96
N ARG A 129 -3.01 2.43 -14.94
CA ARG A 129 -2.29 1.23 -14.48
C ARG A 129 -2.61 1.02 -13.01
N THR A 130 -3.24 -0.11 -12.68
CA THR A 130 -3.62 -0.44 -11.31
C THR A 130 -2.55 -1.32 -10.68
N VAL A 131 -2.17 -1.01 -9.44
CA VAL A 131 -1.17 -1.74 -8.66
C VAL A 131 -1.59 -1.78 -7.19
N SER A 132 -1.34 -2.91 -6.50
CA SER A 132 -1.50 -2.97 -5.05
C SER A 132 -0.39 -2.20 -4.34
N GLU A 133 -0.73 -1.44 -3.30
CA GLU A 133 0.28 -0.77 -2.46
C GLU A 133 1.30 -1.75 -1.88
N MET A 134 0.86 -2.96 -1.48
CA MET A 134 1.76 -4.00 -0.99
C MET A 134 2.77 -4.47 -2.04
N THR A 135 2.42 -4.44 -3.33
CA THR A 135 3.37 -4.71 -4.41
C THR A 135 4.50 -3.69 -4.45
N LEU A 136 4.17 -2.41 -4.30
CA LEU A 136 5.17 -1.34 -4.23
C LEU A 136 6.07 -1.48 -3.00
N PHE A 137 5.48 -1.83 -1.86
CA PHE A 137 6.24 -2.08 -0.62
C PHE A 137 7.18 -3.28 -0.76
N CYS A 138 6.74 -4.38 -1.39
CA CYS A 138 7.60 -5.51 -1.69
C CYS A 138 8.77 -5.12 -2.60
N GLN A 139 8.53 -4.37 -3.66
CA GLN A 139 9.57 -3.88 -4.56
C GLN A 139 10.58 -3.00 -3.83
N PHE A 140 10.09 -2.10 -2.97
CA PHE A 140 10.95 -1.24 -2.15
C PHE A 140 11.85 -2.05 -1.21
N LEU A 141 11.30 -3.05 -0.49
CA LEU A 141 12.07 -3.91 0.41
C LEU A 141 13.07 -4.79 -0.35
N GLN A 142 12.71 -5.31 -1.52
CA GLN A 142 13.61 -6.08 -2.37
C GLN A 142 14.84 -5.28 -2.80
N GLU A 143 14.69 -3.99 -3.04
CA GLU A 143 15.80 -3.10 -3.38
C GLU A 143 16.72 -2.79 -2.19
N HIS A 144 16.19 -2.80 -0.96
CA HIS A 144 16.99 -2.70 0.26
C HIS A 144 17.86 -3.92 0.48
N ASN A 145 17.48 -5.06 -0.09
CA ASN A 145 18.25 -6.31 -0.11
C ASN A 145 18.70 -6.79 1.27
N HIS A 146 17.88 -6.54 2.31
CA HIS A 146 18.12 -7.11 3.64
C HIS A 146 17.43 -8.48 3.75
N PRO A 147 18.09 -9.53 4.28
CA PRO A 147 17.54 -10.90 4.30
C PRO A 147 16.23 -11.00 5.10
N GLU A 148 16.09 -10.22 6.14
CA GLU A 148 14.87 -10.13 6.96
C GLU A 148 14.48 -8.65 7.10
N SER A 149 13.36 -8.25 6.54
CA SER A 149 12.87 -6.87 6.62
C SER A 149 11.39 -6.81 6.92
N MET A 150 10.98 -5.77 7.63
CA MET A 150 9.57 -5.47 7.89
C MET A 150 9.30 -4.00 7.58
N LEU A 151 8.34 -3.75 6.71
CA LEU A 151 7.79 -2.42 6.49
C LEU A 151 6.53 -2.26 7.31
N ILE A 152 6.46 -1.18 8.09
CA ILE A 152 5.31 -0.74 8.87
C ILE A 152 4.78 0.54 8.23
N SER A 153 3.63 0.48 7.60
CA SER A 153 3.00 1.63 6.96
C SER A 153 1.85 2.17 7.82
N VAL A 154 2.06 3.33 8.41
CA VAL A 154 1.15 3.96 9.36
C VAL A 154 0.21 4.91 8.63
N ASN A 155 -1.09 4.68 8.77
CA ASN A 155 -2.18 5.50 8.27
C ASN A 155 -2.99 6.06 9.46
N ASP A 156 -3.98 6.91 9.20
CA ASP A 156 -4.75 7.54 10.29
C ASP A 156 -5.52 6.53 11.16
N ARG A 157 -6.03 5.45 10.58
CA ARG A 157 -6.88 4.47 11.27
C ARG A 157 -6.30 3.07 11.34
N PHE A 158 -5.33 2.75 10.49
CA PHE A 158 -4.80 1.41 10.37
C PHE A 158 -3.29 1.44 10.14
N VAL A 159 -2.68 0.32 10.40
CA VAL A 159 -1.28 0.06 10.09
C VAL A 159 -1.19 -1.20 9.25
N ASP A 160 -0.46 -1.09 8.16
CA ASP A 160 -0.10 -2.23 7.33
C ASP A 160 1.29 -2.73 7.69
N PHE A 161 1.41 -4.04 7.78
CA PHE A 161 2.65 -4.75 8.01
C PHE A 161 2.97 -5.61 6.80
N LEU A 162 4.17 -5.47 6.29
CA LEU A 162 4.73 -6.37 5.30
C LEU A 162 6.06 -6.89 5.82
N ALA A 163 6.20 -8.19 5.96
CA ALA A 163 7.47 -8.82 6.31
C ALA A 163 8.01 -9.65 5.14
N MET A 164 9.32 -9.52 4.90
CA MET A 164 10.04 -10.22 3.84
C MET A 164 11.12 -11.10 4.46
N HIS A 165 11.28 -12.29 3.90
CA HIS A 165 12.39 -13.21 4.20
C HIS A 165 13.00 -13.68 2.88
N ASP A 166 14.32 -13.52 2.73
CA ASP A 166 15.03 -13.86 1.50
C ASP A 166 14.38 -13.30 0.22
N ASN A 167 14.00 -12.01 0.27
CA ASN A 167 13.32 -11.29 -0.82
C ASN A 167 11.95 -11.85 -1.22
N GLN A 168 11.33 -12.69 -0.40
CA GLN A 168 9.96 -13.17 -0.59
C GLN A 168 9.04 -12.65 0.50
N PRO A 169 7.78 -12.28 0.19
CA PRO A 169 6.81 -11.90 1.20
C PRO A 169 6.48 -13.11 2.07
N SER A 170 6.66 -12.96 3.38
CA SER A 170 6.35 -13.99 4.38
C SER A 170 5.07 -13.69 5.14
N PHE A 171 4.75 -12.40 5.26
CA PHE A 171 3.59 -11.95 6.02
C PHE A 171 3.10 -10.61 5.50
N VAL A 172 1.78 -10.50 5.30
CA VAL A 172 1.08 -9.25 4.99
C VAL A 172 -0.15 -9.19 5.87
N ASN A 173 -0.32 -8.08 6.59
CA ASN A 173 -1.48 -7.90 7.46
C ASN A 173 -1.81 -6.43 7.63
N ARG A 174 -3.06 -6.16 7.95
CA ARG A 174 -3.58 -4.86 8.37
C ARG A 174 -4.18 -4.98 9.76
N THR A 175 -3.89 -4.02 10.62
CA THR A 175 -4.55 -3.91 11.92
C THR A 175 -5.05 -2.48 12.13
N PHE A 176 -6.16 -2.36 12.83
CA PHE A 176 -6.58 -1.07 13.36
C PHE A 176 -5.78 -0.80 14.63
N HIS A 177 -5.33 0.42 14.82
CA HIS A 177 -4.59 0.81 16.01
C HIS A 177 -5.21 2.07 16.61
N THR A 178 -5.06 2.18 17.93
CA THR A 178 -5.45 3.36 18.71
C THR A 178 -4.26 4.01 19.39
N GLU A 179 -3.21 3.22 19.67
CA GLU A 179 -2.01 3.68 20.36
C GLU A 179 -0.72 3.12 19.76
N ALA A 180 0.38 3.85 19.94
CA ALA A 180 1.72 3.43 19.50
C ALA A 180 2.15 2.05 20.05
N VAL A 181 1.69 1.69 21.25
CA VAL A 181 1.98 0.40 21.89
C VAL A 181 1.34 -0.77 21.14
N ASP A 182 0.19 -0.56 20.49
CA ASP A 182 -0.48 -1.60 19.70
C ASP A 182 0.40 -1.95 18.48
N VAL A 183 0.95 -0.94 17.81
CA VAL A 183 1.84 -1.14 16.64
C VAL A 183 3.11 -1.89 17.06
N LEU A 184 3.71 -1.50 18.19
CA LEU A 184 4.87 -2.22 18.74
C LEU A 184 4.52 -3.68 19.04
N TYR A 185 3.39 -3.93 19.70
CA TYR A 185 2.94 -5.29 20.04
C TYR A 185 2.80 -6.15 18.77
N TYR A 186 2.12 -5.65 17.76
CA TYR A 186 1.93 -6.38 16.51
C TYR A 186 3.24 -6.62 15.76
N SER A 187 4.16 -5.66 15.74
CA SER A 187 5.47 -5.84 15.12
C SER A 187 6.29 -6.93 15.82
N MET A 188 6.39 -6.88 17.15
CA MET A 188 7.10 -7.87 17.95
C MET A 188 6.49 -9.27 17.83
N ASN A 189 5.15 -9.36 17.88
CA ASN A 189 4.45 -10.64 17.73
C ASN A 189 4.70 -11.25 16.35
N SER A 190 4.68 -10.45 15.29
CA SER A 190 4.95 -10.91 13.94
C SER A 190 6.39 -11.41 13.81
N ILE A 191 7.38 -10.67 14.35
CA ILE A 191 8.79 -11.07 14.35
C ILE A 191 8.96 -12.42 15.05
N GLN A 192 8.35 -12.60 16.21
CA GLN A 192 8.41 -13.85 16.97
C GLN A 192 7.71 -15.00 16.23
N GLN A 193 6.53 -14.76 15.69
CA GLN A 193 5.71 -15.78 15.02
C GLN A 193 6.37 -16.31 13.74
N PHE A 194 7.02 -15.44 12.97
CA PHE A 194 7.71 -15.80 11.73
C PHE A 194 9.19 -16.14 11.94
N GLY A 195 9.68 -16.10 13.17
CA GLY A 195 11.02 -16.53 13.53
C GLY A 195 12.13 -15.62 13.02
N PHE A 196 11.84 -14.36 12.75
CA PHE A 196 12.85 -13.37 12.38
C PHE A 196 13.81 -13.14 13.55
N ARG A 197 15.09 -13.02 13.25
CA ARG A 197 16.13 -12.85 14.28
C ARG A 197 16.45 -11.38 14.51
N GLU A 198 16.85 -10.69 13.45
CA GLU A 198 17.28 -9.28 13.47
C GLU A 198 16.74 -8.54 12.24
N PRO A 199 15.41 -8.39 12.08
CA PRO A 199 14.86 -7.74 10.91
C PRO A 199 15.18 -6.25 10.91
N GLU A 200 15.45 -5.70 9.72
CA GLU A 200 15.39 -4.26 9.51
C GLU A 200 13.93 -3.81 9.53
N ILE A 201 13.60 -2.89 10.43
CA ILE A 201 12.27 -2.28 10.53
C ILE A 201 12.26 -0.95 9.76
N ILE A 202 11.41 -0.83 8.77
CA ILE A 202 11.24 0.39 7.99
C ILE A 202 9.86 0.94 8.26
N VAL A 203 9.76 2.19 8.73
CA VAL A 203 8.50 2.85 9.08
C VAL A 203 8.19 3.94 8.05
N ASN A 204 7.04 3.81 7.40
CA ASN A 204 6.50 4.81 6.48
C ASN A 204 5.22 5.42 7.06
N TYR A 205 5.05 6.73 6.92
CA TYR A 205 3.88 7.45 7.39
C TYR A 205 3.09 8.05 6.23
N PHE A 206 1.81 7.69 6.12
CA PHE A 206 0.83 8.42 5.29
C PHE A 206 0.05 9.47 6.09
N CYS A 207 0.19 9.49 7.39
CA CYS A 207 -0.32 10.49 8.34
C CYS A 207 0.82 11.30 8.97
N ALA A 208 0.51 12.11 9.97
CA ALA A 208 1.55 12.80 10.75
C ALA A 208 2.42 11.77 11.51
N PRO A 209 3.76 11.91 11.49
CA PRO A 209 4.64 10.97 12.18
C PRO A 209 4.37 10.95 13.70
N ASP A 210 4.25 9.74 14.25
CA ASP A 210 4.08 9.52 15.69
C ASP A 210 5.44 9.36 16.37
N LYS A 211 5.85 10.40 17.10
CA LYS A 211 7.12 10.43 17.84
C LYS A 211 7.22 9.32 18.89
N LYS A 212 6.11 9.04 19.60
CA LYS A 212 6.07 7.98 20.63
C LYS A 212 6.28 6.60 20.00
N LEU A 213 5.65 6.35 18.85
CA LEU A 213 5.85 5.11 18.10
C LEU A 213 7.31 4.93 17.67
N ASN A 214 7.92 5.99 17.11
CA ASN A 214 9.31 5.95 16.69
C ASN A 214 10.26 5.64 17.86
N GLU A 215 10.08 6.29 19.01
CA GLU A 215 10.86 6.05 20.22
C GLU A 215 10.68 4.61 20.74
N LEU A 216 9.46 4.07 20.71
CA LEU A 216 9.19 2.70 21.10
C LEU A 216 9.86 1.69 20.15
N LEU A 217 9.69 1.84 18.85
CA LEU A 217 10.29 0.94 17.86
C LEU A 217 11.82 0.95 17.98
N GLN A 218 12.45 2.12 18.06
CA GLN A 218 13.90 2.27 18.22
C GLN A 218 14.43 1.68 19.53
N LYS A 219 13.60 1.64 20.58
CA LYS A 219 13.97 1.05 21.86
C LYS A 219 13.97 -0.49 21.83
N TYR A 220 13.07 -1.08 21.07
CA TYR A 220 12.82 -2.54 21.10
C TYR A 220 13.36 -3.27 19.86
N HIS A 221 13.72 -2.57 18.80
CA HIS A 221 14.33 -3.14 17.61
C HIS A 221 15.72 -2.54 17.37
N GLN A 222 16.66 -3.35 16.92
CA GLN A 222 18.06 -2.93 16.75
C GLN A 222 18.24 -2.01 15.53
N GLN A 223 17.50 -2.27 14.44
CA GLN A 223 17.63 -1.55 13.18
C GLN A 223 16.26 -0.98 12.79
N VAL A 224 16.09 0.34 12.96
CA VAL A 224 14.85 1.06 12.62
C VAL A 224 15.16 2.25 11.73
N THR A 225 14.59 2.26 10.54
CA THR A 225 14.66 3.36 9.57
C THR A 225 13.30 4.04 9.48
N ILE A 226 13.23 5.35 9.69
CA ILE A 226 12.02 6.16 9.52
C ILE A 226 12.13 6.91 8.20
N LEU A 227 11.13 6.73 7.31
CA LEU A 227 11.10 7.34 5.97
C LEU A 227 10.46 8.72 5.96
#